data_41cbbba03db86858479382cf4a09721b
#
_entry.id   41cbbba03db86858479382cf4a09721b
#
_cell.length_a   1.000
_cell.length_b   1.000
_cell.length_c   1.000
_cell.angle_alpha   90.00
_cell.angle_beta   90.00
_cell.angle_gamma   90.00
#
_symmetry.space_group_name_H-M   'P 1'
#
loop_
_entity.id
_entity.type
_entity.pdbx_description
1 polymer ?
#
loop_
_entity_poly.entity_id
_entity_poly.type
_entity_poly.pdbx_seq_one_letter_code
_entity_poly.pdbx_strand_id
1 'polypeptide(L)'
;MSTLIVPPPRRQRGIVLMVALVMLVTITLLAIMTLGSATTEQKIAATGHFHNMGFQGAESAIDDAINGFESNPEVLPAALPGSTPVDRTLNLGTTPVTAAARTSYLGDAPNHKIVGYSMSSNSFAAYHFLIQGTGTVTGVNLPAVTAQGVLIIAPGTNN
;
A
#
# COMPACT_ATOMS: atom_id res chain seq x y z
N MET A 1 -60.47 6.35 -67.19
CA MET A 1 -59.24 5.72 -66.69
C MET A 1 -58.26 6.84 -66.44
N SER A 2 -58.05 7.26 -65.12
CA SER A 2 -57.10 8.30 -64.76
C SER A 2 -55.79 7.63 -64.35
N THR A 3 -54.76 7.83 -65.15
CA THR A 3 -53.40 7.36 -64.87
C THR A 3 -52.79 8.29 -63.78
N LEU A 4 -52.54 7.72 -62.61
CA LEU A 4 -51.80 8.38 -61.54
C LEU A 4 -50.31 8.46 -61.95
N ILE A 5 -49.85 9.66 -62.28
CA ILE A 5 -48.44 9.96 -62.51
C ILE A 5 -47.73 10.04 -61.16
N VAL A 6 -46.98 9.01 -60.79
CA VAL A 6 -46.15 9.01 -59.60
C VAL A 6 -44.87 9.82 -59.90
N PRO A 7 -44.57 10.89 -59.19
CA PRO A 7 -43.36 11.67 -59.44
C PRO A 7 -42.11 10.85 -59.09
N PRO A 8 -41.01 11.00 -59.87
CA PRO A 8 -39.79 10.24 -59.63
C PRO A 8 -39.15 10.65 -58.28
N PRO A 9 -38.58 9.72 -57.54
CA PRO A 9 -37.94 9.98 -56.27
C PRO A 9 -36.78 10.97 -56.44
N ARG A 10 -36.87 12.10 -55.77
CA ARG A 10 -35.80 13.13 -55.73
C ARG A 10 -34.54 12.52 -55.17
N ARG A 11 -33.42 12.60 -55.91
CA ARG A 11 -32.10 12.14 -55.53
C ARG A 11 -31.59 12.94 -54.31
N GLN A 12 -31.81 12.43 -53.07
CA GLN A 12 -31.33 13.01 -51.82
C GLN A 12 -29.90 12.52 -51.46
N ARG A 13 -29.12 12.09 -52.43
CA ARG A 13 -27.79 11.45 -52.20
C ARG A 13 -26.76 12.36 -51.51
N GLY A 14 -26.84 13.71 -51.64
CA GLY A 14 -25.89 14.64 -51.02
C GLY A 14 -26.09 14.83 -49.53
N ILE A 15 -27.36 14.91 -49.08
CA ILE A 15 -27.68 15.14 -47.64
C ILE A 15 -27.30 13.93 -46.78
N VAL A 16 -27.54 12.72 -47.30
CA VAL A 16 -27.22 11.48 -46.57
C VAL A 16 -25.70 11.36 -46.30
N LEU A 17 -24.89 11.73 -47.31
CA LEU A 17 -23.44 11.73 -47.16
C LEU A 17 -22.96 12.74 -46.07
N MET A 18 -23.55 13.94 -46.07
CA MET A 18 -23.22 14.97 -45.10
C MET A 18 -23.60 14.56 -43.66
N VAL A 19 -24.80 13.98 -43.50
CA VAL A 19 -25.25 13.47 -42.18
C VAL A 19 -24.36 12.31 -41.71
N ALA A 20 -24.02 11.39 -42.61
CA ALA A 20 -23.12 10.28 -42.29
C ALA A 20 -21.72 10.77 -41.84
N LEU A 21 -21.19 11.81 -42.49
CA LEU A 21 -19.89 12.39 -42.14
C LEU A 21 -19.94 13.08 -40.78
N VAL A 22 -20.98 13.84 -40.47
CA VAL A 22 -21.18 14.49 -39.16
C VAL A 22 -21.32 13.43 -38.06
N MET A 23 -22.10 12.36 -38.30
CA MET A 23 -22.24 11.28 -37.33
C MET A 23 -20.89 10.58 -37.09
N LEU A 24 -20.10 10.32 -38.13
CA LEU A 24 -18.79 9.70 -37.98
C LEU A 24 -17.85 10.58 -37.16
N VAL A 25 -17.81 11.88 -37.40
CA VAL A 25 -16.99 12.82 -36.63
C VAL A 25 -17.45 12.89 -35.17
N THR A 26 -18.74 12.92 -34.90
CA THR A 26 -19.24 12.95 -33.51
C THR A 26 -18.93 11.66 -32.76
N ILE A 27 -19.07 10.51 -33.38
CA ILE A 27 -18.74 9.20 -32.78
C ILE A 27 -17.22 9.10 -32.51
N THR A 28 -16.37 9.56 -33.45
CA THR A 28 -14.92 9.55 -33.24
C THR A 28 -14.50 10.46 -32.11
N LEU A 29 -15.07 11.65 -31.96
CA LEU A 29 -14.78 12.54 -30.85
C LEU A 29 -15.19 11.94 -29.51
N LEU A 30 -16.37 11.32 -29.43
CA LEU A 30 -16.82 10.62 -28.20
C LEU A 30 -15.87 9.45 -27.87
N ALA A 31 -15.43 8.69 -28.87
CA ALA A 31 -14.49 7.57 -28.64
C ALA A 31 -13.15 8.05 -28.09
N ILE A 32 -12.61 9.16 -28.59
CA ILE A 32 -11.35 9.73 -28.08
C ILE A 32 -11.49 10.20 -26.63
N MET A 33 -12.59 10.84 -26.28
CA MET A 33 -12.86 11.29 -24.92
C MET A 33 -12.96 10.12 -23.94
N THR A 34 -13.65 9.03 -24.30
CA THR A 34 -13.77 7.85 -23.44
C THR A 34 -12.46 7.11 -23.26
N LEU A 35 -11.62 7.02 -24.30
CA LEU A 35 -10.29 6.43 -24.19
C LEU A 35 -9.37 7.19 -23.23
N GLY A 36 -9.45 8.53 -23.21
CA GLY A 36 -8.68 9.35 -22.28
C GLY A 36 -9.00 9.06 -20.81
N SER A 37 -10.29 8.91 -20.47
CA SER A 37 -10.73 8.56 -19.12
C SER A 37 -10.29 7.15 -18.73
N ALA A 38 -10.47 6.17 -19.63
CA ALA A 38 -10.10 4.78 -19.36
C ALA A 38 -8.60 4.60 -19.07
N THR A 39 -7.72 5.30 -19.81
CA THR A 39 -6.27 5.25 -19.55
C THR A 39 -5.89 5.85 -18.20
N THR A 40 -6.58 6.89 -17.75
CA THR A 40 -6.35 7.51 -16.45
C THR A 40 -6.80 6.60 -15.32
N GLU A 41 -7.97 5.98 -15.44
CA GLU A 41 -8.49 5.01 -14.46
C GLU A 41 -7.56 3.80 -14.34
N GLN A 42 -7.04 3.30 -15.47
CA GLN A 42 -6.09 2.19 -15.47
C GLN A 42 -4.79 2.55 -14.74
N LYS A 43 -4.27 3.76 -14.91
CA LYS A 43 -3.07 4.23 -14.19
C LYS A 43 -3.33 4.35 -12.69
N ILE A 44 -4.48 4.89 -12.30
CA ILE A 44 -4.87 5.00 -10.88
C ILE A 44 -5.00 3.61 -10.26
N ALA A 45 -5.67 2.68 -10.94
CA ALA A 45 -5.82 1.30 -10.47
C ALA A 45 -4.46 0.58 -10.34
N ALA A 46 -3.57 0.74 -11.32
CA ALA A 46 -2.22 0.18 -11.25
C ALA A 46 -1.41 0.75 -10.09
N THR A 47 -1.45 2.08 -9.88
CA THR A 47 -0.76 2.73 -8.76
C THR A 47 -1.30 2.25 -7.42
N GLY A 48 -2.63 2.12 -7.28
CA GLY A 48 -3.26 1.58 -6.08
C GLY A 48 -2.86 0.12 -5.81
N HIS A 49 -2.74 -0.68 -6.86
CA HIS A 49 -2.27 -2.06 -6.74
C HIS A 49 -0.82 -2.14 -6.23
N PHE A 50 0.09 -1.36 -6.81
CA PHE A 50 1.48 -1.30 -6.37
C PHE A 50 1.63 -0.78 -4.95
N HIS A 51 0.85 0.24 -4.57
CA HIS A 51 0.83 0.73 -3.19
C HIS A 51 0.39 -0.35 -2.20
N ASN A 52 -0.66 -1.10 -2.54
CA ASN A 52 -1.16 -2.18 -1.70
C ASN A 52 -0.14 -3.33 -1.58
N MET A 53 0.56 -3.69 -2.66
CA MET A 53 1.65 -4.67 -2.60
C MET A 53 2.79 -4.20 -1.70
N GLY A 54 3.20 -2.94 -1.80
CA GLY A 54 4.21 -2.33 -0.93
C GLY A 54 3.77 -2.35 0.54
N PHE A 55 2.51 -1.99 0.81
CA PHE A 55 1.93 -2.01 2.15
C PHE A 55 1.93 -3.43 2.75
N GLN A 56 1.48 -4.44 1.99
CA GLN A 56 1.53 -5.82 2.44
C GLN A 56 2.96 -6.30 2.71
N GLY A 57 3.92 -5.86 1.90
CA GLY A 57 5.34 -6.13 2.14
C GLY A 57 5.82 -5.51 3.45
N ALA A 58 5.48 -4.25 3.73
CA ALA A 58 5.81 -3.57 4.98
C ALA A 58 5.22 -4.27 6.21
N GLU A 59 3.95 -4.65 6.15
CA GLU A 59 3.27 -5.41 7.23
C GLU A 59 3.94 -6.77 7.45
N SER A 60 4.25 -7.50 6.37
CA SER A 60 4.94 -8.79 6.47
C SER A 60 6.33 -8.66 7.11
N ALA A 61 7.04 -7.54 6.87
CA ALA A 61 8.33 -7.29 7.50
C ALA A 61 8.19 -7.01 9.00
N ILE A 62 7.13 -6.31 9.41
CA ILE A 62 6.83 -6.10 10.84
C ILE A 62 6.50 -7.43 11.51
N ASP A 63 5.65 -8.26 10.91
CA ASP A 63 5.30 -9.58 11.44
C ASP A 63 6.53 -10.49 11.56
N ASP A 64 7.42 -10.48 10.55
CA ASP A 64 8.67 -11.23 10.61
C ASP A 64 9.59 -10.71 11.72
N ALA A 65 9.65 -9.40 11.94
CA ALA A 65 10.40 -8.82 13.05
C ALA A 65 9.84 -9.26 14.40
N ILE A 66 8.52 -9.21 14.60
CA ILE A 66 7.84 -9.64 15.83
C ILE A 66 8.08 -11.13 16.11
N ASN A 67 7.89 -11.98 15.10
CA ASN A 67 8.16 -13.42 15.22
C ASN A 67 9.64 -13.71 15.50
N GLY A 68 10.52 -12.85 14.98
CA GLY A 68 11.96 -12.92 15.26
C GLY A 68 12.28 -12.65 16.74
N PHE A 69 11.51 -11.79 17.41
CA PHE A 69 11.71 -11.51 18.85
C PHE A 69 11.37 -12.71 19.72
N GLU A 70 10.36 -13.48 19.36
CA GLU A 70 9.98 -14.70 20.07
C GLU A 70 11.06 -15.79 19.91
N SER A 71 11.69 -15.86 18.75
CA SER A 71 12.67 -16.91 18.41
C SER A 71 14.08 -16.56 18.88
N ASN A 72 14.46 -15.28 18.84
CA ASN A 72 15.79 -14.79 19.19
C ASN A 72 15.74 -13.39 19.80
N PRO A 73 15.75 -13.26 21.13
CA PRO A 73 15.71 -11.96 21.81
C PRO A 73 16.90 -11.04 21.49
N GLU A 74 18.01 -11.57 20.97
CA GLU A 74 19.19 -10.77 20.59
C GLU A 74 18.93 -9.88 19.35
N VAL A 75 17.81 -10.09 18.65
CA VAL A 75 17.40 -9.26 17.50
C VAL A 75 16.81 -7.92 17.96
N LEU A 76 16.49 -7.79 19.26
CA LEU A 76 16.04 -6.54 19.82
C LEU A 76 17.21 -5.56 20.00
N PRO A 77 17.03 -4.26 19.69
CA PRO A 77 18.00 -3.26 20.09
C PRO A 77 18.14 -3.29 21.61
N ALA A 78 19.35 -3.00 22.11
CA ALA A 78 19.55 -2.89 23.55
C ALA A 78 18.52 -1.92 24.15
N ALA A 79 17.90 -2.30 25.27
CA ALA A 79 16.92 -1.48 25.97
C ALA A 79 17.63 -0.32 26.74
N LEU A 80 18.37 0.50 25.99
CA LEU A 80 19.12 1.65 26.49
C LEU A 80 18.79 2.89 25.65
N PRO A 81 18.60 4.06 26.26
CA PRO A 81 18.41 5.30 25.54
C PRO A 81 19.56 5.55 24.54
N GLY A 82 19.23 5.78 23.25
CA GLY A 82 20.22 6.00 22.22
C GLY A 82 20.85 4.73 21.63
N SER A 83 20.30 3.55 21.92
CA SER A 83 20.73 2.30 21.25
C SER A 83 20.54 2.38 19.74
N THR A 84 21.43 1.74 18.99
CA THR A 84 21.31 1.67 17.52
C THR A 84 20.10 0.82 17.15
N PRO A 85 19.23 1.32 16.25
CA PRO A 85 18.14 0.52 15.70
C PRO A 85 18.65 -0.75 15.02
N VAL A 86 17.86 -1.81 15.08
CA VAL A 86 18.14 -3.05 14.37
C VAL A 86 17.34 -3.07 13.07
N ASP A 87 18.05 -3.21 11.95
CA ASP A 87 17.44 -3.32 10.63
C ASP A 87 17.38 -4.81 10.23
N ARG A 88 16.22 -5.22 9.73
CA ARG A 88 15.96 -6.58 9.27
C ARG A 88 15.33 -6.54 7.88
N THR A 89 15.90 -7.26 6.93
CA THR A 89 15.35 -7.40 5.59
C THR A 89 14.62 -8.73 5.47
N LEU A 90 13.37 -8.67 4.97
CA LEU A 90 12.58 -9.87 4.71
C LEU A 90 12.82 -10.33 3.28
N ASN A 91 13.24 -11.59 3.11
CA ASN A 91 13.38 -12.19 1.80
C ASN A 91 12.04 -12.81 1.36
N LEU A 92 11.34 -12.12 0.47
CA LEU A 92 10.06 -12.57 -0.08
C LEU A 92 10.22 -13.49 -1.32
N GLY A 93 11.41 -14.05 -1.53
CA GLY A 93 11.70 -14.97 -2.64
C GLY A 93 11.69 -14.26 -3.99
N THR A 94 10.91 -14.79 -4.96
CA THR A 94 10.83 -14.27 -6.34
C THR A 94 9.79 -13.17 -6.52
N THR A 95 9.21 -12.64 -5.44
CA THR A 95 8.23 -11.56 -5.53
C THR A 95 8.91 -10.24 -5.92
N PRO A 96 8.22 -9.36 -6.67
CA PRO A 96 8.77 -8.06 -7.04
C PRO A 96 8.77 -7.05 -5.88
N VAL A 97 8.60 -7.52 -4.63
CA VAL A 97 8.52 -6.68 -3.44
C VAL A 97 9.75 -6.90 -2.57
N THR A 98 10.41 -5.82 -2.18
CA THR A 98 11.45 -5.79 -1.16
C THR A 98 10.85 -5.22 0.11
N ALA A 99 11.04 -5.89 1.23
CA ALA A 99 10.51 -5.46 2.52
C ALA A 99 11.60 -5.44 3.59
N ALA A 100 11.57 -4.42 4.44
CA ALA A 100 12.52 -4.28 5.54
C ALA A 100 11.78 -3.74 6.78
N ALA A 101 12.19 -4.21 7.94
CA ALA A 101 11.73 -3.68 9.23
C ALA A 101 12.90 -3.05 9.97
N ARG A 102 12.63 -1.91 10.61
CA ARG A 102 13.56 -1.21 11.48
C ARG A 102 12.97 -1.14 12.88
N THR A 103 13.65 -1.76 13.85
CA THR A 103 13.23 -1.75 15.25
C THR A 103 14.06 -0.74 16.04
N SER A 104 13.41 0.17 16.71
CA SER A 104 14.03 1.17 17.58
C SER A 104 13.44 1.11 18.98
N TYR A 105 14.29 1.32 19.98
CA TYR A 105 13.88 1.44 21.36
C TYR A 105 13.37 2.86 21.64
N LEU A 106 12.17 2.98 22.21
CA LEU A 106 11.56 4.28 22.52
C LEU A 106 11.79 4.73 23.96
N GLY A 107 12.13 3.82 24.82
CA GLY A 107 12.32 4.10 26.25
C GLY A 107 11.50 3.19 27.16
N ASP A 108 11.77 3.31 28.45
CA ASP A 108 10.95 2.68 29.48
C ASP A 108 9.71 3.55 29.71
N ALA A 109 8.55 2.92 29.91
CA ALA A 109 7.39 3.72 30.32
C ALA A 109 7.63 4.26 31.74
N PRO A 110 7.54 5.57 31.97
CA PRO A 110 7.65 6.13 33.30
C PRO A 110 6.46 5.66 34.16
N ASN A 111 6.74 5.10 35.33
CA ASN A 111 5.76 4.59 36.32
C ASN A 111 5.00 3.31 35.93
N HIS A 112 5.72 2.24 35.72
CA HIS A 112 5.16 0.94 35.34
C HIS A 112 4.46 0.20 36.46
N LYS A 113 3.25 0.57 36.75
CA LYS A 113 2.30 -0.39 37.32
C LYS A 113 1.73 -1.20 36.17
N ILE A 114 2.28 -2.40 35.94
CA ILE A 114 1.62 -3.39 35.09
C ILE A 114 0.34 -3.80 35.82
N VAL A 115 -0.78 -3.14 35.48
CA VAL A 115 -2.07 -3.38 36.11
C VAL A 115 -2.50 -4.80 35.72
N GLY A 116 -2.60 -5.69 36.70
CA GLY A 116 -3.03 -7.07 36.52
C GLY A 116 -2.02 -8.15 36.89
N TYR A 117 -0.77 -7.82 37.12
CA TYR A 117 0.21 -8.76 37.66
C TYR A 117 0.42 -8.48 39.16
N SER A 118 0.10 -9.48 40.00
CA SER A 118 0.29 -9.41 41.47
C SER A 118 1.75 -9.56 41.92
N MET A 119 2.71 -9.49 40.98
CA MET A 119 4.14 -9.52 41.33
C MET A 119 4.64 -8.14 41.64
N SER A 120 5.55 -8.05 42.64
CA SER A 120 6.12 -6.80 43.12
C SER A 120 6.71 -6.00 41.93
N SER A 121 6.43 -4.71 41.91
CA SER A 121 6.77 -3.75 40.83
C SER A 121 8.28 -3.61 40.54
N ASN A 122 9.15 -4.30 41.28
CA ASN A 122 10.60 -4.25 41.10
C ASN A 122 11.16 -5.44 40.27
N SER A 123 10.32 -6.41 39.87
CA SER A 123 10.80 -7.62 39.22
C SER A 123 10.64 -7.62 37.70
N PHE A 124 9.80 -6.74 37.16
CA PHE A 124 9.53 -6.67 35.73
C PHE A 124 9.53 -5.23 35.24
N ALA A 125 10.12 -5.02 34.08
CA ALA A 125 10.10 -3.74 33.38
C ALA A 125 9.37 -3.92 32.02
N ALA A 126 8.65 -2.87 31.59
CA ALA A 126 8.03 -2.82 30.29
C ALA A 126 8.85 -1.93 29.37
N TYR A 127 9.32 -2.51 28.30
CA TYR A 127 10.15 -1.86 27.28
C TYR A 127 9.32 -1.55 26.05
N HIS A 128 9.35 -0.30 25.61
CA HIS A 128 8.64 0.14 24.42
C HIS A 128 9.56 0.15 23.21
N PHE A 129 9.12 -0.51 22.16
CA PHE A 129 9.81 -0.53 20.87
C PHE A 129 8.88 0.00 19.78
N LEU A 130 9.46 0.66 18.80
CA LEU A 130 8.80 1.04 17.55
C LEU A 130 9.40 0.20 16.45
N ILE A 131 8.55 -0.53 15.73
CA ILE A 131 8.92 -1.26 14.53
C ILE A 131 8.36 -0.49 13.35
N GLN A 132 9.23 -0.07 12.44
CA GLN A 132 8.87 0.60 11.21
C GLN A 132 9.12 -0.34 10.04
N GLY A 133 8.04 -0.75 9.37
CA GLY A 133 8.10 -1.55 8.15
C GLY A 133 8.16 -0.68 6.92
N THR A 134 8.98 -1.04 5.96
CA THR A 134 9.08 -0.39 4.65
C THR A 134 8.96 -1.45 3.57
N GLY A 135 8.01 -1.28 2.66
CA GLY A 135 7.82 -2.15 1.50
C GLY A 135 7.96 -1.35 0.21
N THR A 136 8.77 -1.85 -0.73
CA THR A 136 8.99 -1.23 -2.04
C THR A 136 8.76 -2.25 -3.14
N VAL A 137 8.12 -1.81 -4.24
CA VAL A 137 7.92 -2.65 -5.42
C VAL A 137 9.03 -2.36 -6.42
N THR A 138 9.67 -3.40 -6.92
CA THR A 138 10.78 -3.28 -7.89
C THR A 138 10.30 -2.57 -9.17
N GLY A 139 11.02 -1.54 -9.59
CA GLY A 139 10.66 -0.75 -10.78
C GLY A 139 9.62 0.35 -10.53
N VAL A 140 9.10 0.47 -9.31
CA VAL A 140 8.16 1.53 -8.92
C VAL A 140 8.74 2.29 -7.73
N ASN A 141 9.01 3.57 -7.90
CA ASN A 141 9.54 4.41 -6.80
C ASN A 141 8.38 4.90 -5.90
N LEU A 142 7.70 3.98 -5.26
CA LEU A 142 6.58 4.26 -4.36
C LEU A 142 6.71 3.39 -3.09
N PRO A 143 7.52 3.80 -2.10
CA PRO A 143 7.63 3.07 -0.85
C PRO A 143 6.34 3.21 -0.03
N ALA A 144 5.87 2.10 0.54
CA ALA A 144 4.87 2.10 1.59
C ALA A 144 5.59 1.95 2.94
N VAL A 145 5.21 2.76 3.90
CA VAL A 145 5.79 2.75 5.25
C VAL A 145 4.66 2.59 6.26
N THR A 146 4.84 1.61 7.15
CA THR A 146 3.95 1.38 8.29
C THR A 146 4.75 1.40 9.59
N ALA A 147 4.11 1.62 10.72
CA ALA A 147 4.77 1.61 12.01
C ALA A 147 3.87 1.00 13.08
N GLN A 148 4.45 0.14 13.91
CA GLN A 148 3.77 -0.53 15.00
C GLN A 148 4.56 -0.37 16.31
N GLY A 149 3.86 0.02 17.38
CA GLY A 149 4.42 0.01 18.73
C GLY A 149 4.28 -1.37 19.36
N VAL A 150 5.35 -1.86 19.96
CA VAL A 150 5.39 -3.14 20.67
C VAL A 150 5.85 -2.92 22.09
N LEU A 151 5.18 -3.55 23.04
CA LEU A 151 5.52 -3.52 24.46
C LEU A 151 6.00 -4.92 24.85
N ILE A 152 7.22 -5.00 25.36
CA ILE A 152 7.81 -6.24 25.86
C ILE A 152 7.97 -6.14 27.35
N ILE A 153 7.44 -7.13 28.09
CA ILE A 153 7.60 -7.25 29.54
C ILE A 153 8.72 -8.23 29.79
N ALA A 154 9.80 -7.77 30.39
CA ALA A 154 10.95 -8.59 30.73
C ALA A 154 11.39 -8.35 32.18
N PRO A 155 12.16 -9.26 32.78
CA PRO A 155 12.76 -9.03 34.11
C PRO A 155 13.54 -7.73 34.12
N GLY A 156 13.27 -6.86 35.08
CA GLY A 156 14.00 -5.62 35.26
C GLY A 156 15.45 -5.91 35.68
N THR A 157 16.40 -5.27 35.03
CA THR A 157 17.79 -5.27 35.49
C THR A 157 17.86 -4.35 36.71
N ASN A 158 17.91 -4.93 37.90
CA ASN A 158 18.25 -4.17 39.12
C ASN A 158 19.70 -3.65 38.98
N ASN A 159 19.82 -2.39 38.67
CA ASN A 159 21.06 -1.63 38.81
C ASN A 159 20.94 -0.69 39.99
#